data_ada71ecca26e9ecaafba536bde9edf81
#
_entry.id   ada71ecca26e9ecaafba536bde9edf81
#
_cell.length_a   1.000
_cell.length_b   1.000
_cell.length_c   1.000
_cell.angle_alpha   90.00
_cell.angle_beta   90.00
_cell.angle_gamma   90.00
#
_symmetry.space_group_name_H-M   'P 1'
#
loop_
_entity.id
_entity.type
_entity.pdbx_description
1 polymer ?
#
loop_
_entity_poly.entity_id
_entity_poly.type
_entity_poly.pdbx_seq_one_letter_code
_entity_poly.pdbx_strand_id
1 'polypeptide(L)'
;MTDQYVPGACNIGPAEIVIRRRVGHVGLAVTATLATALLRSDLPRPWRLTLALPAAGAASGYLQARQQFCANYGFRGLYNFDTRGHEQPVPAPDTRVEDRRRARQITATSAAIGIGVALVATLIKWK
;
A
#
# COMPACT_ATOMS: atom_id res chain seq x y z
N MET A 1 -14.88 6.85 -15.69
CA MET A 1 -14.35 5.68 -14.97
C MET A 1 -14.15 4.53 -15.94
N THR A 2 -12.96 4.03 -16.04
CA THR A 2 -12.63 3.00 -17.03
C THR A 2 -12.55 1.64 -16.37
N ASP A 3 -13.26 0.66 -16.96
CA ASP A 3 -13.12 -0.75 -16.58
C ASP A 3 -12.09 -1.43 -17.48
N GLN A 4 -11.23 -0.64 -18.09
CA GLN A 4 -10.24 -1.15 -19.02
C GLN A 4 -8.84 -1.06 -18.44
N TYR A 5 -8.05 -2.09 -18.71
CA TYR A 5 -6.64 -2.12 -18.34
C TYR A 5 -5.87 -1.04 -19.10
N VAL A 6 -5.10 -0.24 -18.35
CA VAL A 6 -4.20 0.76 -18.92
C VAL A 6 -2.80 0.49 -18.37
N PRO A 7 -1.83 0.16 -19.22
CA PRO A 7 -0.47 -0.16 -18.77
C PRO A 7 0.13 0.93 -17.89
N GLY A 8 0.65 0.52 -16.71
CA GLY A 8 1.28 1.42 -15.76
C GLY A 8 0.34 2.41 -15.08
N ALA A 9 -0.96 2.36 -15.36
CA ALA A 9 -1.91 3.36 -14.87
C ALA A 9 -3.14 2.76 -14.17
N CYS A 10 -3.69 1.65 -14.70
CA CYS A 10 -4.91 1.08 -14.15
C CYS A 10 -4.95 -0.41 -14.42
N ASN A 11 -4.94 -1.22 -13.36
CA ASN A 11 -5.04 -2.68 -13.50
C ASN A 11 -6.07 -3.31 -12.56
N ILE A 12 -6.87 -2.51 -11.86
CA ILE A 12 -7.95 -3.00 -11.01
C ILE A 12 -9.22 -2.19 -11.21
N GLY A 13 -10.36 -2.85 -11.03
CA GLY A 13 -11.68 -2.24 -11.11
C GLY A 13 -12.25 -1.88 -9.74
N PRO A 14 -13.53 -1.44 -9.70
CA PRO A 14 -14.16 -0.93 -8.48
C PRO A 14 -14.13 -1.88 -7.30
N ALA A 15 -14.34 -3.18 -7.52
CA ALA A 15 -14.35 -4.17 -6.44
C ALA A 15 -13.02 -4.24 -5.72
N GLU A 16 -11.92 -4.29 -6.49
CA GLU A 16 -10.58 -4.34 -5.91
C GLU A 16 -10.20 -3.01 -5.26
N ILE A 17 -10.63 -1.89 -5.82
CA ILE A 17 -10.38 -0.56 -5.25
C ILE A 17 -10.97 -0.45 -3.84
N VAL A 18 -12.18 -0.96 -3.64
CA VAL A 18 -12.81 -0.97 -2.32
C VAL A 18 -11.98 -1.78 -1.32
N ILE A 19 -11.47 -2.94 -1.75
CA ILE A 19 -10.61 -3.78 -0.90
C ILE A 19 -9.34 -3.03 -0.50
N ARG A 20 -8.68 -2.37 -1.46
CA ARG A 20 -7.45 -1.62 -1.19
C ARG A 20 -7.70 -0.45 -0.23
N ARG A 21 -8.83 0.23 -0.37
CA ARG A 21 -9.20 1.30 0.56
C ARG A 21 -9.42 0.77 1.96
N ARG A 22 -10.07 -0.39 2.10
CA ARG A 22 -10.26 -1.03 3.41
C ARG A 22 -8.93 -1.42 4.03
N VAL A 23 -7.99 -1.92 3.23
CA VAL A 23 -6.64 -2.22 3.72
C VAL A 23 -5.99 -0.96 4.28
N GLY A 24 -6.17 0.18 3.58
CA GLY A 24 -5.68 1.47 4.07
C GLY A 24 -6.29 1.84 5.43
N HIS A 25 -7.60 1.71 5.56
CA HIS A 25 -8.29 2.03 6.82
C HIS A 25 -7.84 1.12 7.96
N VAL A 26 -7.75 -0.18 7.72
CA VAL A 26 -7.29 -1.14 8.74
C VAL A 26 -5.85 -0.84 9.13
N GLY A 27 -4.98 -0.61 8.13
CA GLY A 27 -3.59 -0.27 8.38
C GLY A 27 -3.44 1.01 9.19
N LEU A 28 -4.26 2.02 8.90
CA LEU A 28 -4.25 3.28 9.64
C LEU A 28 -4.69 3.06 11.09
N ALA A 29 -5.75 2.28 11.31
CA ALA A 29 -6.23 1.97 12.65
C ALA A 29 -5.17 1.20 13.46
N VAL A 30 -4.52 0.21 12.84
CA VAL A 30 -3.45 -0.56 13.49
C VAL A 30 -2.28 0.36 13.83
N THR A 31 -1.89 1.24 12.90
CA THR A 31 -0.79 2.18 13.12
C THR A 31 -1.08 3.12 14.30
N ALA A 32 -2.28 3.69 14.32
CA ALA A 32 -2.68 4.61 15.40
C ALA A 32 -2.72 3.90 16.75
N THR A 33 -3.27 2.69 16.80
CA THR A 33 -3.34 1.91 18.03
C THR A 33 -1.95 1.54 18.53
N LEU A 34 -1.10 1.05 17.65
CA LEU A 34 0.26 0.66 18.00
C LEU A 34 1.09 1.88 18.42
N ALA A 35 0.93 3.00 17.71
CA ALA A 35 1.64 4.24 18.05
C ALA A 35 1.25 4.71 19.46
N THR A 36 -0.05 4.71 19.77
CA THR A 36 -0.53 5.10 21.09
C THR A 36 0.05 4.19 22.16
N ALA A 37 0.03 2.88 21.93
CA ALA A 37 0.57 1.91 22.89
C ALA A 37 2.07 2.12 23.12
N LEU A 38 2.83 2.29 22.04
CA LEU A 38 4.28 2.46 22.13
C LEU A 38 4.67 3.80 22.80
N LEU A 39 3.96 4.88 22.46
CA LEU A 39 4.24 6.18 23.04
C LEU A 39 3.94 6.22 24.54
N ARG A 40 2.96 5.46 24.99
CA ARG A 40 2.59 5.40 26.41
C ARG A 40 3.34 4.32 27.19
N SER A 41 4.06 3.45 26.51
CA SER A 41 4.79 2.36 27.15
C SER A 41 6.17 2.84 27.61
N ASP A 42 6.80 2.00 28.44
CA ASP A 42 8.17 2.21 28.91
C ASP A 42 9.19 1.51 28.01
N LEU A 43 8.74 1.00 26.86
CA LEU A 43 9.63 0.34 25.91
C LEU A 43 10.64 1.33 25.31
N PRO A 44 11.88 0.87 25.03
CA PRO A 44 12.88 1.72 24.40
C PRO A 44 12.38 2.29 23.07
N ARG A 45 12.85 3.49 22.72
CA ARG A 45 12.44 4.18 21.51
C ARG A 45 12.59 3.36 20.23
N PRO A 46 13.63 2.52 20.05
CA PRO A 46 13.75 1.74 18.82
C PRO A 46 12.55 0.84 18.51
N TRP A 47 11.75 0.47 19.51
CA TRP A 47 10.52 -0.29 19.28
C TRP A 47 9.50 0.48 18.42
N ARG A 48 9.59 1.80 18.41
CA ARG A 48 8.71 2.64 17.58
C ARG A 48 8.98 2.47 16.09
N LEU A 49 10.14 1.92 15.73
CA LEU A 49 10.44 1.62 14.32
C LEU A 49 9.52 0.54 13.76
N THR A 50 8.90 -0.28 14.61
CA THR A 50 7.93 -1.27 14.16
C THR A 50 6.70 -0.64 13.52
N LEU A 51 6.45 0.65 13.77
CA LEU A 51 5.37 1.39 13.12
C LEU A 51 5.54 1.47 11.61
N ALA A 52 6.76 1.30 11.10
CA ALA A 52 7.00 1.35 9.65
C ALA A 52 6.15 0.32 8.90
N LEU A 53 5.93 -0.87 9.46
CA LEU A 53 5.19 -1.93 8.78
C LEU A 53 3.70 -1.59 8.60
N PRO A 54 2.92 -1.34 9.67
CA PRO A 54 1.50 -1.02 9.47
C PRO A 54 1.31 0.32 8.76
N ALA A 55 2.20 1.30 8.96
CA ALA A 55 2.11 2.57 8.27
C ALA A 55 2.36 2.42 6.77
N ALA A 56 3.34 1.60 6.38
CA ALA A 56 3.59 1.30 4.97
C ALA A 56 2.41 0.55 4.36
N GLY A 57 1.82 -0.39 5.10
CA GLY A 57 0.62 -1.11 4.66
C GLY A 57 -0.56 -0.19 4.44
N ALA A 58 -0.79 0.77 5.35
CA ALA A 58 -1.84 1.76 5.20
C ALA A 58 -1.61 2.63 3.97
N ALA A 59 -0.38 3.14 3.80
CA ALA A 59 -0.02 3.95 2.64
C ALA A 59 -0.21 3.17 1.34
N SER A 60 0.22 1.92 1.30
CA SER A 60 0.07 1.06 0.14
C SER A 60 -1.40 0.87 -0.23
N GLY A 61 -2.25 0.59 0.74
CA GLY A 61 -3.69 0.44 0.50
C GLY A 61 -4.31 1.67 -0.11
N TYR A 62 -4.04 2.84 0.46
CA TYR A 62 -4.59 4.10 -0.05
C TYR A 62 -4.03 4.49 -1.41
N LEU A 63 -2.72 4.31 -1.62
CA LEU A 63 -2.10 4.63 -2.91
C LEU A 63 -2.65 3.76 -4.02
N GLN A 64 -2.79 2.46 -3.77
CA GLN A 64 -3.34 1.53 -4.75
C GLN A 64 -4.80 1.86 -5.08
N ALA A 65 -5.60 2.21 -4.05
CA ALA A 65 -6.99 2.60 -4.27
C ALA A 65 -7.09 3.88 -5.10
N ARG A 66 -6.28 4.89 -4.74
CA ARG A 66 -6.29 6.18 -5.42
C ARG A 66 -5.78 6.08 -6.86
N GLN A 67 -4.75 5.28 -7.09
CA GLN A 67 -4.15 5.14 -8.41
C GLN A 67 -4.83 4.06 -9.25
N GLN A 68 -5.82 3.35 -8.68
CA GLN A 68 -6.52 2.26 -9.37
C GLN A 68 -5.54 1.21 -9.89
N PHE A 69 -4.55 0.89 -9.06
CA PHE A 69 -3.46 0.01 -9.45
C PHE A 69 -3.06 -0.89 -8.28
N CYS A 70 -3.02 -2.20 -8.52
CA CYS A 70 -2.54 -3.18 -7.54
C CYS A 70 -1.07 -3.49 -7.83
N ALA A 71 -0.20 -3.18 -6.87
CA ALA A 71 1.24 -3.43 -7.02
C ALA A 71 1.54 -4.91 -7.19
N ASN A 72 0.86 -5.79 -6.42
CA ASN A 72 1.04 -7.23 -6.54
C ASN A 72 0.74 -7.70 -7.96
N TYR A 73 -0.38 -7.27 -8.53
CA TYR A 73 -0.73 -7.60 -9.92
C TYR A 73 0.29 -7.01 -10.89
N GLY A 74 0.76 -5.80 -10.64
CA GLY A 74 1.79 -5.18 -11.47
C GLY A 74 3.07 -6.00 -11.53
N PHE A 75 3.52 -6.53 -10.39
CA PHE A 75 4.71 -7.39 -10.35
C PHE A 75 4.48 -8.74 -11.03
N ARG A 76 3.25 -9.26 -10.97
CA ARG A 76 2.91 -10.58 -11.49
C ARG A 76 2.38 -10.57 -12.93
N GLY A 77 2.22 -9.39 -13.53
CA GLY A 77 1.68 -9.27 -14.88
C GLY A 77 0.20 -9.62 -14.96
N LEU A 78 -0.59 -9.21 -13.98
CA LEU A 78 -2.02 -9.51 -13.90
C LEU A 78 -2.85 -8.22 -13.89
N TYR A 79 -4.13 -8.35 -14.18
CA TYR A 79 -5.11 -7.29 -13.96
C TYR A 79 -6.44 -7.92 -13.54
N ASN A 80 -7.31 -7.14 -12.91
CA ASN A 80 -8.64 -7.61 -12.51
C ASN A 80 -9.63 -6.46 -12.47
N PHE A 81 -10.62 -6.49 -13.34
CA PHE A 81 -11.71 -5.52 -13.36
C PHE A 81 -13.03 -6.13 -12.90
N ASP A 82 -13.00 -7.37 -12.46
CA ASP A 82 -14.15 -8.10 -11.94
C ASP A 82 -14.02 -8.22 -10.42
N THR A 83 -14.78 -9.13 -9.83
CA THR A 83 -14.68 -9.42 -8.40
C THR A 83 -13.38 -10.13 -8.08
N ARG A 84 -13.03 -10.13 -6.78
CA ARG A 84 -11.80 -10.75 -6.32
C ARG A 84 -11.73 -12.24 -6.73
N GLY A 85 -10.57 -12.65 -7.20
CA GLY A 85 -10.34 -14.01 -7.63
C GLY A 85 -10.48 -14.24 -9.12
N HIS A 86 -10.75 -13.19 -9.90
CA HIS A 86 -10.92 -13.28 -11.35
C HIS A 86 -9.79 -12.59 -12.10
N GLU A 87 -8.57 -12.71 -11.59
CA GLU A 87 -7.39 -12.10 -12.19
C GLU A 87 -7.11 -12.68 -13.58
N GLN A 88 -6.72 -11.82 -14.50
CA GLN A 88 -6.38 -12.19 -15.88
C GLN A 88 -4.93 -11.82 -16.16
N PRO A 89 -4.22 -12.61 -16.98
CA PRO A 89 -2.85 -12.27 -17.36
C PRO A 89 -2.81 -11.11 -18.35
N VAL A 90 -1.81 -10.24 -18.19
CA VAL A 90 -1.53 -9.17 -19.15
C VAL A 90 -0.88 -9.83 -20.38
N PRO A 91 -1.51 -9.71 -21.58
CA PRO A 91 -1.03 -10.46 -22.75
C PRO A 91 0.27 -9.92 -23.34
N ALA A 92 0.53 -8.62 -23.27
CA ALA A 92 1.68 -8.01 -23.93
C ALA A 92 2.87 -7.89 -22.98
N PRO A 93 4.05 -8.46 -23.32
CA PRO A 93 5.25 -8.36 -22.46
C PRO A 93 5.70 -6.92 -22.22
N ASP A 94 5.56 -6.06 -23.22
CA ASP A 94 6.01 -4.66 -23.15
C ASP A 94 5.26 -3.88 -22.06
N THR A 95 3.95 -4.14 -21.94
CA THR A 95 3.12 -3.45 -20.96
C THR A 95 3.41 -3.92 -19.52
N ARG A 96 3.93 -5.14 -19.37
CA ARG A 96 4.33 -5.66 -18.06
C ARG A 96 5.50 -4.88 -17.47
N VAL A 97 6.36 -4.33 -18.31
CA VAL A 97 7.48 -3.50 -17.86
C VAL A 97 6.96 -2.22 -17.21
N GLU A 98 5.96 -1.58 -17.84
CA GLU A 98 5.33 -0.38 -17.28
C GLU A 98 4.62 -0.67 -15.98
N ASP A 99 3.93 -1.81 -15.89
CA ASP A 99 3.24 -2.22 -14.68
C ASP A 99 4.22 -2.45 -13.54
N ARG A 100 5.35 -3.11 -13.80
CA ARG A 100 6.36 -3.33 -12.78
C ARG A 100 6.97 -2.01 -12.30
N ARG A 101 7.16 -1.06 -13.22
CA ARG A 101 7.66 0.27 -12.84
C ARG A 101 6.69 0.95 -11.88
N ARG A 102 5.40 0.95 -12.21
CA ARG A 102 4.38 1.54 -11.34
C ARG A 102 4.31 0.81 -9.99
N ALA A 103 4.37 -0.52 -10.03
CA ALA A 103 4.37 -1.32 -8.81
C ALA A 103 5.54 -0.96 -7.90
N ARG A 104 6.74 -0.79 -8.46
CA ARG A 104 7.91 -0.36 -7.69
C ARG A 104 7.74 1.03 -7.11
N GLN A 105 7.16 1.95 -7.87
CA GLN A 105 6.90 3.31 -7.40
C GLN A 105 5.95 3.30 -6.20
N ILE A 106 4.86 2.54 -6.28
CA ILE A 106 3.89 2.43 -5.18
C ILE A 106 4.57 1.81 -3.96
N THR A 107 5.31 0.72 -4.16
CA THR A 107 5.99 0.03 -3.06
C THR A 107 7.03 0.92 -2.41
N ALA A 108 7.86 1.60 -3.20
CA ALA A 108 8.89 2.48 -2.68
C ALA A 108 8.29 3.67 -1.93
N THR A 109 7.24 4.27 -2.47
CA THR A 109 6.55 5.40 -1.83
C THR A 109 5.91 4.94 -0.51
N SER A 110 5.27 3.78 -0.51
CA SER A 110 4.67 3.21 0.70
C SER A 110 5.71 2.95 1.78
N ALA A 111 6.84 2.35 1.39
CA ALA A 111 7.94 2.09 2.31
C ALA A 111 8.50 3.40 2.88
N ALA A 112 8.69 4.41 2.03
CA ALA A 112 9.20 5.72 2.46
C ALA A 112 8.25 6.38 3.46
N ILE A 113 6.94 6.32 3.21
CA ILE A 113 5.93 6.86 4.14
C ILE A 113 5.98 6.11 5.46
N GLY A 114 6.03 4.78 5.42
CA GLY A 114 6.10 3.98 6.63
C GLY A 114 7.34 4.27 7.45
N ILE A 115 8.50 4.33 6.82
CA ILE A 115 9.77 4.68 7.47
C ILE A 115 9.69 6.08 8.06
N GLY A 116 9.15 7.04 7.31
CA GLY A 116 8.97 8.41 7.78
C GLY A 116 8.12 8.50 9.03
N VAL A 117 7.00 7.79 9.07
CA VAL A 117 6.13 7.72 10.25
C VAL A 117 6.89 7.17 11.45
N ALA A 118 7.63 6.08 11.24
CA ALA A 118 8.40 5.43 12.30
C ALA A 118 9.49 6.36 12.85
N LEU A 119 10.21 7.06 11.96
CA LEU A 119 11.26 7.99 12.38
C LEU A 119 10.68 9.17 13.15
N VAL A 120 9.57 9.74 12.69
CA VAL A 120 8.90 10.83 13.41
C VAL A 120 8.50 10.35 14.81
N ALA A 121 7.96 9.14 14.91
CA ALA A 121 7.55 8.57 16.20
C ALA A 121 8.74 8.42 17.15
N THR A 122 9.93 8.06 16.64
CA THR A 122 11.12 7.94 17.49
C THR A 122 11.61 9.29 18.00
N LEU A 123 11.31 10.37 17.28
CA LEU A 123 11.73 11.71 17.67
C LEU A 123 10.77 12.39 18.64
N ILE A 124 9.55 11.88 18.78
CA ILE A 124 8.56 12.47 19.69
C ILE A 124 8.98 12.21 21.13
N LYS A 125 9.05 13.29 21.91
CA LYS A 125 9.32 13.20 23.34
C LYS A 125 7.98 13.11 24.06
N TRP A 126 7.51 11.89 24.26
CA TRP A 126 6.27 11.61 24.97
C TRP A 126 6.62 10.93 26.30
N LYS A 127 6.09 11.46 27.40
CA LYS A 127 6.40 11.12 28.79
C LYS A 127 7.60 11.82 29.32
#